data_c872bdd2b18a65cca5b929764599e4a9
#
_entry.id   c872bdd2b18a65cca5b929764599e4a9
#
_cell.length_a   1.000
_cell.length_b   1.000
_cell.length_c   1.000
_cell.angle_alpha   90.00
_cell.angle_beta   90.00
_cell.angle_gamma   90.00
#
_symmetry.space_group_name_H-M   'P 1'
#
loop_
_entity.id
_entity.type
_entity.pdbx_description
1 polymer ?
#
loop_
_entity_poly.entity_id
_entity_poly.type
_entity_poly.pdbx_seq_one_letter_code
_entity_poly.pdbx_strand_id
1 'polypeptide(L)'
;AGAFGAVVFQAAQSLQVPAYEPILVGVWGLGAVLWAYAVRGVAPLVLGIGLVAFWFVWEVMSAGESAFAVSTALAAAALAAVSIGVGHAVLGWREFAVPWREIGAALGLLALFIAALPFAWGDAQGSLTLWVGLGAALALAAAALGRGDRIDRFEVALSAVALVFTVGLSLWRFDENLMDTANLPP
;
A
#
# COMPACT_ATOMS: atom_id res chain seq x y z
N ALA A 1 2.78 -23.04 -0.26
CA ALA A 1 1.83 -21.91 -0.12
C ALA A 1 0.52 -22.20 -0.86
N GLY A 2 0.55 -22.63 -2.14
CA GLY A 2 -0.68 -22.90 -2.91
C GLY A 2 -1.55 -23.98 -2.31
N ALA A 3 -0.98 -25.12 -1.93
CA ALA A 3 -1.71 -26.22 -1.27
C ALA A 3 -2.36 -25.77 0.05
N PHE A 4 -1.72 -24.90 0.81
CA PHE A 4 -2.29 -24.34 2.04
C PHE A 4 -3.54 -23.50 1.74
N GLY A 5 -3.52 -22.67 0.68
CA GLY A 5 -4.69 -21.92 0.25
C GLY A 5 -5.87 -22.85 -0.12
N ALA A 6 -5.61 -23.92 -0.86
CA ALA A 6 -6.63 -24.90 -1.19
C ALA A 6 -7.27 -25.54 0.07
N VAL A 7 -6.45 -25.88 1.07
CA VAL A 7 -6.94 -26.41 2.37
C VAL A 7 -7.80 -25.37 3.10
N VAL A 8 -7.41 -24.09 3.12
CA VAL A 8 -8.19 -23.01 3.76
C VAL A 8 -9.57 -22.92 3.11
N PHE A 9 -9.64 -22.87 1.77
CA PHE A 9 -10.93 -22.77 1.07
C PHE A 9 -11.78 -24.04 1.23
N GLN A 10 -11.18 -25.23 1.23
CA GLN A 10 -11.89 -26.47 1.44
C GLN A 10 -12.44 -26.60 2.87
N ALA A 11 -11.67 -26.18 3.87
CA ALA A 11 -12.13 -26.11 5.24
C ALA A 11 -13.30 -25.11 5.39
N ALA A 12 -13.20 -23.94 4.77
CA ALA A 12 -14.26 -22.95 4.76
C ALA A 12 -15.56 -23.49 4.15
N GLN A 13 -15.48 -24.21 3.02
CA GLN A 13 -16.63 -24.86 2.40
C GLN A 13 -17.26 -25.91 3.32
N SER A 14 -16.47 -26.72 3.99
CA SER A 14 -16.97 -27.72 4.93
C SER A 14 -17.65 -27.12 6.16
N LEU A 15 -17.23 -25.90 6.54
CA LEU A 15 -17.83 -25.12 7.64
C LEU A 15 -18.95 -24.18 7.18
N GLN A 16 -19.35 -24.26 5.90
CA GLN A 16 -20.37 -23.39 5.30
C GLN A 16 -20.03 -21.89 5.38
N VAL A 17 -18.76 -21.54 5.45
CA VAL A 17 -18.32 -20.14 5.36
C VAL A 17 -18.44 -19.68 3.90
N PRO A 18 -19.03 -18.51 3.63
CA PRO A 18 -19.12 -18.00 2.27
C PRO A 18 -17.73 -17.90 1.61
N ALA A 19 -17.60 -18.45 0.40
CA ALA A 19 -16.31 -18.52 -0.29
C ALA A 19 -15.72 -17.14 -0.69
N TYR A 20 -16.56 -16.10 -0.61
CA TYR A 20 -16.19 -14.71 -0.94
C TYR A 20 -15.90 -13.85 0.29
N GLU A 21 -15.74 -14.45 1.47
CA GLU A 21 -15.33 -13.71 2.67
C GLU A 21 -13.86 -13.28 2.58
N PRO A 22 -13.56 -11.96 2.73
CA PRO A 22 -12.19 -11.45 2.64
C PRO A 22 -11.23 -12.14 3.61
N ILE A 23 -11.70 -12.51 4.79
CA ILE A 23 -10.92 -13.13 5.86
C ILE A 23 -10.21 -14.43 5.39
N LEU A 24 -10.80 -15.18 4.44
CA LEU A 24 -10.17 -16.40 3.92
C LEU A 24 -8.87 -16.09 3.18
N VAL A 25 -8.85 -14.99 2.43
CA VAL A 25 -7.65 -14.52 1.74
C VAL A 25 -6.60 -14.05 2.75
N GLY A 26 -7.05 -13.36 3.81
CA GLY A 26 -6.18 -12.94 4.92
C GLY A 26 -5.52 -14.12 5.62
N VAL A 27 -6.29 -15.15 5.98
CA VAL A 27 -5.77 -16.38 6.61
C VAL A 27 -4.79 -17.09 5.70
N TRP A 28 -5.11 -17.20 4.41
CA TRP A 28 -4.18 -17.78 3.43
C TRP A 28 -2.89 -16.96 3.33
N GLY A 29 -2.98 -15.65 3.23
CA GLY A 29 -1.82 -14.75 3.16
C GLY A 29 -0.93 -14.85 4.39
N LEU A 30 -1.50 -14.80 5.59
CA LEU A 30 -0.77 -14.96 6.85
C LEU A 30 -0.10 -16.33 6.94
N GLY A 31 -0.79 -17.41 6.57
CA GLY A 31 -0.21 -18.73 6.52
C GLY A 31 0.95 -18.84 5.52
N ALA A 32 0.85 -18.18 4.36
CA ALA A 32 1.93 -18.11 3.39
C ALA A 32 3.15 -17.34 3.91
N VAL A 33 2.93 -16.23 4.64
CA VAL A 33 4.00 -15.47 5.32
C VAL A 33 4.69 -16.34 6.35
N LEU A 34 3.94 -16.98 7.25
CA LEU A 34 4.52 -17.86 8.27
C LEU A 34 5.32 -19.01 7.66
N TRP A 35 4.77 -19.63 6.62
CA TRP A 35 5.47 -20.68 5.88
C TRP A 35 6.75 -20.17 5.23
N ALA A 36 6.73 -18.96 4.67
CA ALA A 36 7.91 -18.36 4.05
C ALA A 36 9.07 -18.23 5.06
N TYR A 37 8.79 -17.80 6.28
CA TYR A 37 9.80 -17.71 7.34
C TYR A 37 10.27 -19.08 7.80
N ALA A 38 9.37 -20.06 7.90
CA ALA A 38 9.73 -21.42 8.30
C ALA A 38 10.67 -22.10 7.32
N VAL A 39 10.42 -21.93 6.01
CA VAL A 39 11.25 -22.57 4.94
C VAL A 39 12.31 -21.64 4.36
N ARG A 40 12.41 -20.39 4.86
CA ARG A 40 13.29 -19.35 4.32
C ARG A 40 13.10 -19.12 2.82
N GLY A 41 11.84 -19.11 2.36
CA GLY A 41 11.50 -18.98 0.95
C GLY A 41 10.99 -17.60 0.57
N VAL A 42 11.62 -16.95 -0.42
CA VAL A 42 11.21 -15.63 -0.92
C VAL A 42 9.87 -15.70 -1.69
N ALA A 43 9.69 -16.71 -2.55
CA ALA A 43 8.47 -16.83 -3.34
C ALA A 43 7.18 -16.95 -2.51
N PRO A 44 7.10 -17.82 -1.47
CA PRO A 44 5.93 -17.83 -0.59
C PRO A 44 5.78 -16.52 0.21
N LEU A 45 6.88 -15.79 0.49
CA LEU A 45 6.80 -14.48 1.14
C LEU A 45 6.12 -13.45 0.25
N VAL A 46 6.55 -13.32 -1.00
CA VAL A 46 5.92 -12.41 -1.98
C VAL A 46 4.44 -12.70 -2.12
N LEU A 47 4.06 -13.98 -2.28
CA LEU A 47 2.67 -14.38 -2.32
C LEU A 47 1.92 -13.99 -1.04
N GLY A 48 2.50 -14.27 0.12
CA GLY A 48 1.88 -13.99 1.41
C GLY A 48 1.65 -12.49 1.63
N ILE A 49 2.64 -11.64 1.37
CA ILE A 49 2.50 -10.18 1.50
C ILE A 49 1.44 -9.66 0.53
N GLY A 50 1.45 -10.14 -0.74
CA GLY A 50 0.46 -9.75 -1.74
C GLY A 50 -0.98 -10.10 -1.33
N LEU A 51 -1.19 -11.32 -0.80
CA LEU A 51 -2.50 -11.76 -0.32
C LEU A 51 -2.96 -10.97 0.92
N VAL A 52 -2.07 -10.69 1.88
CA VAL A 52 -2.39 -9.88 3.05
C VAL A 52 -2.75 -8.45 2.64
N ALA A 53 -1.99 -7.86 1.72
CA ALA A 53 -2.29 -6.53 1.20
C ALA A 53 -3.64 -6.50 0.46
N PHE A 54 -3.91 -7.50 -0.38
CA PHE A 54 -5.18 -7.63 -1.08
C PHE A 54 -6.36 -7.81 -0.12
N TRP A 55 -6.23 -8.67 0.89
CA TRP A 55 -7.23 -8.83 1.94
C TRP A 55 -7.51 -7.51 2.66
N PHE A 56 -6.46 -6.80 3.06
CA PHE A 56 -6.60 -5.54 3.77
C PHE A 56 -7.36 -4.49 2.97
N VAL A 57 -7.04 -4.35 1.68
CA VAL A 57 -7.76 -3.44 0.78
C VAL A 57 -9.22 -3.86 0.61
N TRP A 58 -9.46 -5.15 0.42
CA TRP A 58 -10.82 -5.69 0.27
C TRP A 58 -11.66 -5.44 1.53
N GLU A 59 -11.09 -5.66 2.72
CA GLU A 59 -11.76 -5.38 3.99
C GLU A 59 -12.18 -3.91 4.11
N VAL A 60 -11.27 -2.99 3.81
CA VAL A 60 -11.56 -1.54 3.83
C VAL A 60 -12.65 -1.19 2.81
N MET A 61 -12.60 -1.75 1.59
CA MET A 61 -13.62 -1.52 0.57
C MET A 61 -14.98 -2.10 0.94
N SER A 62 -15.03 -3.28 1.56
CA SER A 62 -16.28 -3.93 1.98
C SER A 62 -16.96 -3.22 3.15
N ALA A 63 -16.21 -2.48 3.95
CA ALA A 63 -16.75 -1.63 4.99
C ALA A 63 -17.49 -0.39 4.45
N GLY A 64 -17.51 -0.18 3.12
CA GLY A 64 -18.17 0.96 2.47
C GLY A 64 -17.41 2.28 2.65
N GLU A 65 -16.13 2.20 2.92
CA GLU A 65 -15.28 3.36 3.17
C GLU A 65 -15.02 4.17 1.89
N SER A 66 -14.75 5.45 2.08
CA SER A 66 -14.44 6.36 0.98
C SER A 66 -13.11 6.02 0.30
N ALA A 67 -12.92 6.48 -0.94
CA ALA A 67 -11.64 6.34 -1.66
C ALA A 67 -10.46 6.95 -0.87
N PHE A 68 -10.74 7.98 -0.04
CA PHE A 68 -9.77 8.54 0.88
C PHE A 68 -9.35 7.55 1.97
N ALA A 69 -10.29 6.83 2.58
CA ALA A 69 -10.01 5.81 3.58
C ALA A 69 -9.18 4.66 2.98
N VAL A 70 -9.52 4.22 1.75
CA VAL A 70 -8.73 3.21 1.02
C VAL A 70 -7.31 3.70 0.78
N SER A 71 -7.13 4.94 0.32
CA SER A 71 -5.79 5.54 0.11
C SER A 71 -4.98 5.59 1.41
N THR A 72 -5.61 6.02 2.51
CA THR A 72 -4.96 6.10 3.83
C THR A 72 -4.57 4.71 4.35
N ALA A 73 -5.45 3.71 4.18
CA ALA A 73 -5.18 2.33 4.56
C ALA A 73 -4.01 1.75 3.77
N LEU A 74 -3.97 1.97 2.46
CA LEU A 74 -2.85 1.55 1.61
C LEU A 74 -1.53 2.24 2.01
N ALA A 75 -1.57 3.53 2.34
CA ALA A 75 -0.40 4.26 2.82
C ALA A 75 0.11 3.69 4.15
N ALA A 76 -0.80 3.36 5.08
CA ALA A 76 -0.45 2.73 6.34
C ALA A 76 0.17 1.32 6.13
N ALA A 77 -0.41 0.51 5.24
CA ALA A 77 0.13 -0.80 4.88
C ALA A 77 1.51 -0.68 4.22
N ALA A 78 1.70 0.32 3.36
CA ALA A 78 2.98 0.62 2.73
C ALA A 78 4.06 0.96 3.76
N LEU A 79 3.75 1.86 4.71
CA LEU A 79 4.66 2.23 5.78
C LEU A 79 5.02 1.03 6.67
N ALA A 80 4.04 0.19 7.02
CA ALA A 80 4.27 -1.02 7.79
C ALA A 80 5.19 -1.99 7.04
N ALA A 81 4.92 -2.25 5.76
CA ALA A 81 5.72 -3.15 4.92
C ALA A 81 7.16 -2.64 4.77
N VAL A 82 7.35 -1.35 4.46
CA VAL A 82 8.68 -0.74 4.36
C VAL A 82 9.43 -0.83 5.70
N SER A 83 8.74 -0.56 6.82
CA SER A 83 9.33 -0.64 8.16
C SER A 83 9.80 -2.06 8.50
N ILE A 84 8.99 -3.08 8.16
CA ILE A 84 9.37 -4.49 8.31
C ILE A 84 10.58 -4.81 7.45
N GLY A 85 10.58 -4.37 6.19
CA GLY A 85 11.70 -4.57 5.27
C GLY A 85 13.00 -3.91 5.79
N VAL A 86 12.88 -2.69 6.33
CA VAL A 86 14.01 -2.01 6.99
C VAL A 86 14.49 -2.80 8.19
N GLY A 87 13.60 -3.29 9.04
CA GLY A 87 13.95 -4.15 10.18
C GLY A 87 14.71 -5.41 9.75
N HIS A 88 14.24 -6.14 8.73
CA HIS A 88 14.92 -7.33 8.21
C HIS A 88 16.32 -7.03 7.71
N ALA A 89 16.47 -5.93 7.02
CA ALA A 89 17.77 -5.56 6.51
C ALA A 89 18.74 -5.13 7.64
N VAL A 90 18.27 -4.51 8.76
CA VAL A 90 19.09 -4.26 9.98
C VAL A 90 19.53 -5.56 10.62
N LEU A 91 18.61 -6.55 10.66
CA LEU A 91 18.90 -7.88 11.20
C LEU A 91 19.77 -8.75 10.28
N GLY A 92 20.17 -8.26 9.10
CA GLY A 92 20.98 -9.00 8.15
C GLY A 92 20.19 -9.96 7.23
N TRP A 93 18.86 -9.97 7.30
CA TRP A 93 17.97 -10.84 6.48
C TRP A 93 17.64 -10.15 5.15
N ARG A 94 18.66 -9.88 4.36
CA ARG A 94 18.53 -9.09 3.12
C ARG A 94 17.56 -9.68 2.11
N GLU A 95 17.48 -11.01 1.99
CA GLU A 95 16.59 -11.72 1.08
C GLU A 95 15.11 -11.49 1.40
N PHE A 96 14.77 -11.29 2.68
CA PHE A 96 13.41 -10.95 3.12
C PHE A 96 13.14 -9.44 3.12
N ALA A 97 14.18 -8.64 3.26
CA ALA A 97 14.05 -7.19 3.25
C ALA A 97 13.54 -6.64 1.92
N VAL A 98 14.03 -7.20 0.80
CA VAL A 98 13.69 -6.74 -0.56
C VAL A 98 12.19 -6.88 -0.86
N PRO A 99 11.56 -8.06 -0.74
CA PRO A 99 10.13 -8.20 -1.02
C PRO A 99 9.23 -7.27 -0.18
N TRP A 100 9.54 -7.10 1.11
CA TRP A 100 8.78 -6.21 1.97
C TRP A 100 8.89 -4.76 1.52
N ARG A 101 10.08 -4.31 1.11
CA ARG A 101 10.30 -2.94 0.65
C ARG A 101 9.65 -2.69 -0.70
N GLU A 102 9.80 -3.59 -1.67
CA GLU A 102 9.25 -3.43 -3.02
C GLU A 102 7.72 -3.45 -3.02
N ILE A 103 7.10 -4.38 -2.30
CA ILE A 103 5.64 -4.42 -2.18
C ILE A 103 5.15 -3.19 -1.39
N GLY A 104 5.85 -2.79 -0.34
CA GLY A 104 5.54 -1.56 0.38
C GLY A 104 5.61 -0.32 -0.52
N ALA A 105 6.64 -0.21 -1.37
CA ALA A 105 6.75 0.86 -2.35
C ALA A 105 5.57 0.85 -3.34
N ALA A 106 5.22 -0.32 -3.88
CA ALA A 106 4.08 -0.47 -4.79
C ALA A 106 2.74 -0.06 -4.14
N LEU A 107 2.52 -0.46 -2.89
CA LEU A 107 1.33 -0.06 -2.12
C LEU A 107 1.29 1.46 -1.87
N GLY A 108 2.42 2.06 -1.55
CA GLY A 108 2.53 3.51 -1.36
C GLY A 108 2.23 4.29 -2.64
N LEU A 109 2.73 3.81 -3.79
CA LEU A 109 2.43 4.40 -5.09
C LEU A 109 0.95 4.26 -5.47
N LEU A 110 0.36 3.11 -5.19
CA LEU A 110 -1.07 2.89 -5.41
C LEU A 110 -1.91 3.81 -4.51
N ALA A 111 -1.50 3.99 -3.26
CA ALA A 111 -2.14 4.94 -2.34
C ALA A 111 -2.11 6.37 -2.89
N LEU A 112 -0.94 6.82 -3.36
CA LEU A 112 -0.77 8.14 -3.96
C LEU A 112 -1.58 8.30 -5.24
N PHE A 113 -1.63 7.27 -6.08
CA PHE A 113 -2.42 7.28 -7.29
C PHE A 113 -3.92 7.44 -6.98
N ILE A 114 -4.46 6.64 -6.04
CA ILE A 114 -5.87 6.75 -5.62
C ILE A 114 -6.13 8.12 -5.01
N ALA A 115 -5.25 8.60 -4.15
CA ALA A 115 -5.37 9.92 -3.54
C ALA A 115 -5.36 11.06 -4.57
N ALA A 116 -4.69 10.90 -5.69
CA ALA A 116 -4.63 11.88 -6.76
C ALA A 116 -5.89 11.90 -7.64
N LEU A 117 -6.75 10.87 -7.58
CA LEU A 117 -7.96 10.81 -8.40
C LEU A 117 -9.03 11.81 -7.92
N PRO A 118 -9.74 12.47 -8.84
CA PRO A 118 -10.72 13.51 -8.49
C PRO A 118 -11.79 13.07 -7.49
N PHE A 119 -12.28 11.85 -7.60
CA PHE A 119 -13.33 11.31 -6.73
C PHE A 119 -12.84 10.96 -5.31
N ALA A 120 -11.53 10.89 -5.09
CA ALA A 120 -10.97 10.62 -3.76
C ALA A 120 -11.04 11.85 -2.83
N TRP A 121 -11.36 12.99 -3.39
CA TRP A 121 -11.25 14.28 -2.68
C TRP A 121 -12.52 14.66 -1.95
N GLY A 122 -13.57 13.93 -1.84
CA GLY A 122 -14.80 14.32 -1.12
C GLY A 122 -14.69 15.53 -0.21
N ASP A 123 -15.75 16.10 0.18
CA ASP A 123 -15.97 17.41 0.82
C ASP A 123 -14.95 17.87 1.89
N ALA A 124 -13.80 18.39 1.57
CA ALA A 124 -12.89 19.13 2.44
C ALA A 124 -11.59 18.45 2.94
N GLN A 125 -11.19 17.30 2.41
CA GLN A 125 -10.02 16.58 2.97
C GLN A 125 -8.75 16.63 2.09
N GLY A 126 -8.73 17.46 1.05
CA GLY A 126 -7.62 17.53 0.09
C GLY A 126 -6.25 17.81 0.70
N SER A 127 -6.17 18.66 1.72
CA SER A 127 -4.91 18.98 2.41
C SER A 127 -4.35 17.78 3.18
N LEU A 128 -5.20 16.99 3.83
CA LEU A 128 -4.77 15.81 4.59
C LEU A 128 -4.25 14.71 3.66
N THR A 129 -4.92 14.49 2.54
CA THR A 129 -4.47 13.53 1.50
C THR A 129 -3.10 13.90 0.96
N LEU A 130 -2.87 15.19 0.69
CA LEU A 130 -1.57 15.69 0.26
C LEU A 130 -0.48 15.39 1.29
N TRP A 131 -0.74 15.67 2.57
CA TRP A 131 0.21 15.45 3.65
C TRP A 131 0.52 13.97 3.86
N VAL A 132 -0.51 13.12 3.80
CA VAL A 132 -0.33 11.66 3.88
C VAL A 132 0.48 11.16 2.69
N GLY A 133 0.16 11.62 1.47
CA GLY A 133 0.90 11.26 0.26
C GLY A 133 2.35 11.72 0.31
N LEU A 134 2.59 12.95 0.72
CA LEU A 134 3.94 13.49 0.89
C LEU A 134 4.72 12.71 1.95
N GLY A 135 4.09 12.42 3.09
CA GLY A 135 4.69 11.61 4.15
C GLY A 135 5.06 10.21 3.68
N ALA A 136 4.18 9.53 2.93
CA ALA A 136 4.45 8.22 2.35
C ALA A 136 5.61 8.27 1.34
N ALA A 137 5.63 9.26 0.44
CA ALA A 137 6.70 9.44 -0.53
C ALA A 137 8.06 9.73 0.14
N LEU A 138 8.07 10.58 1.18
CA LEU A 138 9.28 10.86 1.96
C LEU A 138 9.77 9.64 2.73
N ALA A 139 8.86 8.84 3.31
CA ALA A 139 9.21 7.60 4.00
C ALA A 139 9.83 6.57 3.04
N LEU A 140 9.25 6.43 1.84
CA LEU A 140 9.79 5.57 0.79
C LEU A 140 11.16 6.04 0.31
N ALA A 141 11.33 7.33 0.06
CA ALA A 141 12.61 7.92 -0.31
C ALA A 141 13.65 7.74 0.80
N ALA A 142 13.29 7.97 2.06
CA ALA A 142 14.19 7.76 3.21
C ALA A 142 14.57 6.27 3.36
N ALA A 143 13.63 5.35 3.14
CA ALA A 143 13.90 3.91 3.16
C ALA A 143 14.82 3.48 2.02
N ALA A 144 14.70 4.10 0.85
CA ALA A 144 15.58 3.85 -0.30
C ALA A 144 17.00 4.44 -0.07
N LEU A 145 17.11 5.63 0.51
CA LEU A 145 18.37 6.33 0.76
C LEU A 145 19.12 5.80 2.00
N GLY A 146 18.41 5.29 3.00
CA GLY A 146 18.94 5.02 4.35
C GLY A 146 19.95 3.88 4.47
N ARG A 147 20.52 3.32 3.37
CA ARG A 147 21.30 2.09 3.47
C ARG A 147 22.61 1.97 2.73
N GLY A 148 23.24 3.04 2.40
CA GLY A 148 24.69 3.06 2.15
C GLY A 148 25.27 2.25 0.98
N ASP A 149 24.68 1.13 0.57
CA ASP A 149 25.33 0.22 -0.38
C ASP A 149 24.85 0.31 -1.84
N ARG A 150 23.65 0.77 -2.10
CA ARG A 150 23.14 1.23 -3.41
C ARG A 150 21.85 1.98 -3.18
N ILE A 151 21.81 3.23 -3.59
CA ILE A 151 20.55 3.94 -3.83
C ILE A 151 19.79 3.07 -4.83
N ASP A 152 18.64 2.53 -4.44
CA ASP A 152 17.77 1.92 -5.43
C ASP A 152 17.20 3.05 -6.28
N ARG A 153 17.88 3.31 -7.39
CA ARG A 153 17.58 4.42 -8.30
C ARG A 153 16.17 4.35 -8.83
N PHE A 154 15.62 3.15 -8.90
CA PHE A 154 14.25 2.93 -9.37
C PHE A 154 13.24 3.39 -8.30
N GLU A 155 13.38 2.97 -7.04
CA GLU A 155 12.51 3.40 -5.96
C GLU A 155 12.55 4.91 -5.73
N VAL A 156 13.74 5.51 -5.81
CA VAL A 156 13.89 6.98 -5.70
C VAL A 156 13.26 7.70 -6.87
N ALA A 157 13.47 7.23 -8.10
CA ALA A 157 12.88 7.82 -9.29
C ALA A 157 11.35 7.71 -9.26
N LEU A 158 10.82 6.55 -8.87
CA LEU A 158 9.41 6.31 -8.78
C LEU A 158 8.76 7.17 -7.68
N SER A 159 9.41 7.31 -6.53
CA SER A 159 8.96 8.19 -5.44
C SER A 159 8.97 9.66 -5.86
N ALA A 160 9.98 10.09 -6.61
CA ALA A 160 10.07 11.44 -7.15
C ALA A 160 8.95 11.72 -8.17
N VAL A 161 8.67 10.78 -9.08
CA VAL A 161 7.57 10.90 -10.04
C VAL A 161 6.22 10.97 -9.32
N ALA A 162 5.99 10.10 -8.32
CA ALA A 162 4.76 10.12 -7.53
C ALA A 162 4.59 11.44 -6.78
N LEU A 163 5.67 11.99 -6.23
CA LEU A 163 5.66 13.27 -5.54
C LEU A 163 5.30 14.41 -6.50
N VAL A 164 5.97 14.50 -7.66
CA VAL A 164 5.71 15.52 -8.68
C VAL A 164 4.26 15.43 -9.17
N PHE A 165 3.76 14.22 -9.40
CA PHE A 165 2.39 13.99 -9.86
C PHE A 165 1.37 14.43 -8.80
N THR A 166 1.59 14.08 -7.53
CA THR A 166 0.71 14.45 -6.41
C THR A 166 0.69 15.98 -6.20
N VAL A 167 1.86 16.61 -6.21
CA VAL A 167 1.98 18.07 -6.08
C VAL A 167 1.35 18.77 -7.29
N GLY A 168 1.61 18.30 -8.50
CA GLY A 168 1.06 18.88 -9.73
C GLY A 168 -0.47 18.85 -9.75
N LEU A 169 -1.08 17.72 -9.39
CA LEU A 169 -2.53 17.60 -9.31
C LEU A 169 -3.14 18.46 -8.19
N SER A 170 -2.44 18.58 -7.07
CA SER A 170 -2.90 19.45 -5.98
C SER A 170 -2.87 20.90 -6.35
N LEU A 171 -1.85 21.36 -7.07
CA LEU A 171 -1.75 22.74 -7.56
C LEU A 171 -2.82 23.03 -8.63
N TRP A 172 -3.06 22.09 -9.54
CA TRP A 172 -4.10 22.23 -10.57
C TRP A 172 -5.49 22.38 -9.94
N ARG A 173 -5.82 21.59 -8.92
CA ARG A 173 -7.09 21.72 -8.18
C ARG A 173 -7.21 23.01 -7.40
N PHE A 174 -6.10 23.51 -6.86
CA PHE A 174 -6.09 24.79 -6.18
C PHE A 174 -6.45 25.94 -7.16
N ASP A 175 -5.97 25.85 -8.39
CA ASP A 175 -6.28 26.82 -9.45
C ASP A 175 -7.74 26.73 -9.92
N GLU A 176 -8.32 25.54 -10.06
CA GLU A 176 -9.75 25.34 -10.36
C GLU A 176 -10.65 25.96 -9.26
N ASN A 177 -10.35 25.75 -8.00
CA ASN A 177 -11.10 26.31 -6.89
C ASN A 177 -11.00 27.86 -6.82
N LEU A 178 -9.85 28.41 -7.20
CA LEU A 178 -9.68 29.87 -7.32
C LEU A 178 -10.50 30.47 -8.46
N MET A 179 -10.59 29.78 -9.58
CA MET A 179 -11.39 30.21 -10.74
C MET A 179 -12.90 30.16 -10.45
N ASP A 180 -13.36 29.14 -9.73
CA ASP A 180 -14.76 29.00 -9.32
C ASP A 180 -15.18 30.10 -8.33
N THR A 181 -14.32 30.45 -7.39
CA THR A 181 -14.60 31.54 -6.45
C THR A 181 -14.54 32.92 -7.08
N ALA A 182 -13.77 33.11 -8.15
CA ALA A 182 -13.72 34.35 -8.92
C ALA A 182 -14.96 34.61 -9.77
N ASN A 183 -15.73 33.55 -10.10
CA ASN A 183 -16.95 33.62 -10.91
C ASN A 183 -18.25 33.70 -10.09
N LEU A 184 -18.18 33.88 -8.77
CA LEU A 184 -19.37 34.17 -7.95
C LEU A 184 -19.94 35.55 -8.33
N PRO A 185 -21.23 35.63 -8.77
CA PRO A 185 -21.86 36.93 -9.06
C PRO A 185 -21.99 37.74 -7.77
N PRO A 186 -21.93 39.07 -7.90
CA PRO A 186 -22.03 40.00 -6.78
C PRO A 186 -23.38 39.95 -6.05
#